data_989e83025bf29618731120394330e867
#
_entry.id   989e83025bf29618731120394330e867
#
_cell.length_a   1.000
_cell.length_b   1.000
_cell.length_c   1.000
_cell.angle_alpha   90.00
_cell.angle_beta   90.00
_cell.angle_gamma   90.00
#
_symmetry.space_group_name_H-M   'P 1'
#
loop_
_entity.id
_entity.type
_entity.pdbx_description
1 polymer ?
#
loop_
_entity_poly.entity_id
_entity_poly.type
_entity_poly.pdbx_seq_one_letter_code
_entity_poly.pdbx_strand_id
1 'polypeptide(L)'
;MAERQDGSSGGVIARPTGKGRFQAEIAVRGGVILADEPVEAGGGGTGPTPYELLSAALAACTAMTLKLYADRKGWTLPPYSVEAAHSIVAASPDGAPPRDLFTRQIAFEGPLAPEQEAKLLEIADKCPVHRTLVRGFEIVTHVGSGAAQMPVEPAVQHERDMEAACRA
;
A
#
# COMPACT_ATOMS: atom_id res chain seq x y z
N MET A 1 -16.44 -24.38 14.18
CA MET A 1 -16.25 -22.93 14.41
C MET A 1 -14.93 -22.78 15.14
N ALA A 2 -13.85 -22.41 14.42
CA ALA A 2 -12.56 -22.17 15.05
C ALA A 2 -12.51 -20.70 15.44
N GLU A 3 -12.45 -20.43 16.74
CA GLU A 3 -12.19 -19.11 17.30
C GLU A 3 -10.86 -18.61 16.74
N ARG A 4 -10.93 -17.54 15.95
CA ARG A 4 -9.73 -16.78 15.59
C ARG A 4 -9.25 -16.08 16.86
N GLN A 5 -8.15 -16.55 17.41
CA GLN A 5 -7.41 -15.79 18.42
C GLN A 5 -6.96 -14.49 17.76
N ASP A 6 -7.56 -13.39 18.16
CA ASP A 6 -7.17 -12.02 17.82
C ASP A 6 -5.88 -11.67 18.57
N GLY A 7 -4.82 -12.33 18.17
CA GLY A 7 -3.46 -12.02 18.59
C GLY A 7 -3.00 -10.82 17.75
N SER A 8 -3.15 -9.63 18.29
CA SER A 8 -2.77 -8.36 17.68
C SER A 8 -1.26 -8.17 17.52
N SER A 9 -0.61 -9.05 16.78
CA SER A 9 0.63 -8.67 16.11
C SER A 9 0.20 -7.89 14.86
N GLY A 10 0.67 -6.65 14.67
CA GLY A 10 0.37 -5.87 13.45
C GLY A 10 0.90 -6.51 12.16
N GLY A 11 1.31 -7.78 12.22
CA GLY A 11 1.83 -8.55 11.09
C GLY A 11 0.72 -9.16 10.24
N VAL A 12 1.05 -9.38 8.98
CA VAL A 12 0.23 -10.07 7.99
C VAL A 12 0.80 -11.47 7.79
N ILE A 13 -0.06 -12.48 7.70
CA ILE A 13 0.37 -13.86 7.51
C ILE A 13 -0.11 -14.34 6.15
N ALA A 14 0.82 -14.70 5.29
CA ALA A 14 0.53 -15.36 4.02
C ALA A 14 0.84 -16.86 4.08
N ARG A 15 -0.03 -17.68 3.50
CA ARG A 15 0.13 -19.14 3.40
C ARG A 15 -0.21 -19.60 1.99
N PRO A 16 0.65 -20.43 1.35
CA PRO A 16 0.28 -21.11 0.11
C PRO A 16 -0.98 -21.95 0.32
N THR A 17 -1.93 -21.86 -0.61
CA THR A 17 -3.19 -22.64 -0.51
C THR A 17 -3.06 -24.08 -0.97
N GLY A 18 -2.04 -24.40 -1.76
CA GLY A 18 -1.90 -25.67 -2.44
C GLY A 18 -2.86 -25.89 -3.62
N LYS A 19 -3.73 -24.91 -3.92
CA LYS A 19 -4.71 -24.99 -5.02
C LYS A 19 -4.19 -24.46 -6.35
N GLY A 20 -3.04 -23.82 -6.37
CA GLY A 20 -2.39 -23.27 -7.54
C GLY A 20 -0.91 -23.07 -7.29
N ARG A 21 -0.15 -22.79 -8.33
CA ARG A 21 1.30 -22.65 -8.26
C ARG A 21 1.74 -21.46 -7.36
N PHE A 22 1.01 -20.35 -7.45
CA PHE A 22 1.36 -19.09 -6.77
C PHE A 22 0.28 -18.62 -5.79
N GLN A 23 -0.88 -19.32 -5.77
CA GLN A 23 -1.98 -18.87 -4.94
C GLN A 23 -1.63 -18.92 -3.45
N ALA A 24 -1.80 -17.79 -2.77
CA ALA A 24 -1.63 -17.63 -1.35
C ALA A 24 -2.87 -16.99 -0.69
N GLU A 25 -3.19 -17.45 0.49
CA GLU A 25 -4.19 -16.84 1.37
C GLU A 25 -3.46 -15.90 2.35
N ILE A 26 -3.88 -14.64 2.39
CA ILE A 26 -3.29 -13.60 3.22
C ILE A 26 -4.30 -13.20 4.29
N ALA A 27 -4.01 -13.54 5.54
CA ALA A 27 -4.81 -13.11 6.68
C ALA A 27 -4.45 -11.68 7.05
N VAL A 28 -5.44 -10.79 6.96
CA VAL A 28 -5.33 -9.36 7.31
C VAL A 28 -6.39 -9.02 8.36
N ARG A 29 -6.26 -7.85 8.98
CA ARG A 29 -7.32 -7.33 9.85
C ARG A 29 -8.63 -7.20 9.03
N GLY A 30 -9.69 -7.79 9.52
CA GLY A 30 -11.02 -7.71 8.91
C GLY A 30 -11.31 -8.75 7.85
N GLY A 31 -10.36 -9.64 7.49
CA GLY A 31 -10.65 -10.68 6.50
C GLY A 31 -9.45 -11.42 5.94
N VAL A 32 -9.66 -11.96 4.77
CA VAL A 32 -8.67 -12.73 4.03
C VAL A 32 -8.65 -12.20 2.59
N ILE A 33 -7.45 -12.05 2.05
CA ILE A 33 -7.20 -11.73 0.65
C ILE A 33 -6.57 -12.97 0.01
N LEU A 34 -7.05 -13.36 -1.16
CA LEU A 34 -6.31 -14.29 -2.02
C LEU A 34 -5.35 -13.48 -2.87
N ALA A 35 -4.09 -13.87 -2.92
CA ALA A 35 -3.10 -13.34 -3.86
C ALA A 35 -2.69 -14.45 -4.83
N ASP A 36 -2.42 -14.08 -6.07
CA ASP A 36 -1.99 -15.01 -7.11
C ASP A 36 -1.20 -14.25 -8.18
N GLU A 37 -0.59 -14.98 -9.10
CA GLU A 37 -0.02 -14.41 -10.31
C GLU A 37 -1.00 -14.55 -11.48
N PRO A 38 -0.90 -13.71 -12.52
CA PRO A 38 -1.74 -13.84 -13.71
C PRO A 38 -1.45 -15.13 -14.47
N VAL A 39 -2.39 -15.55 -15.30
CA VAL A 39 -2.30 -16.79 -16.07
C VAL A 39 -1.07 -16.82 -16.99
N GLU A 40 -0.73 -15.68 -17.57
CA GLU A 40 0.43 -15.49 -18.43
C GLU A 40 1.76 -15.71 -17.71
N ALA A 41 1.78 -15.50 -16.39
CA ALA A 41 2.93 -15.77 -15.52
C ALA A 41 2.87 -17.21 -14.94
N GLY A 42 1.87 -18.01 -15.29
CA GLY A 42 1.67 -19.37 -14.82
C GLY A 42 0.90 -19.47 -13.51
N GLY A 43 0.24 -18.41 -13.09
CA GLY A 43 -0.72 -18.38 -11.98
C GLY A 43 -2.13 -18.79 -12.40
N GLY A 44 -3.07 -18.69 -11.49
CA GLY A 44 -4.50 -18.91 -11.73
C GLY A 44 -5.32 -17.63 -11.94
N GLY A 45 -4.71 -16.45 -11.75
CA GLY A 45 -5.41 -15.17 -11.85
C GLY A 45 -6.53 -15.01 -10.82
N THR A 46 -6.41 -15.65 -9.65
CA THR A 46 -7.50 -15.73 -8.66
C THR A 46 -7.49 -14.60 -7.64
N GLY A 47 -6.51 -13.71 -7.72
CA GLY A 47 -6.35 -12.57 -6.82
C GLY A 47 -5.30 -11.59 -7.34
N PRO A 48 -5.10 -10.46 -6.64
CA PRO A 48 -4.07 -9.49 -7.00
C PRO A 48 -2.66 -10.08 -6.85
N THR A 49 -1.76 -9.62 -7.69
CA THR A 49 -0.33 -9.91 -7.57
C THR A 49 0.29 -9.19 -6.35
N PRO A 50 1.46 -9.63 -5.87
CA PRO A 50 2.16 -8.93 -4.79
C PRO A 50 2.43 -7.45 -5.09
N TYR A 51 2.76 -7.09 -6.33
CA TYR A 51 2.98 -5.69 -6.72
C TYR A 51 1.68 -4.88 -6.83
N GLU A 52 0.56 -5.51 -7.19
CA GLU A 52 -0.75 -4.86 -7.09
C GLU A 52 -1.15 -4.59 -5.64
N LEU A 53 -0.79 -5.47 -4.70
CA LEU A 53 -0.99 -5.21 -3.27
C LEU A 53 -0.16 -4.02 -2.77
N LEU A 54 1.09 -3.86 -3.22
CA LEU A 54 1.91 -2.68 -2.93
C LEU A 54 1.31 -1.41 -3.54
N SER A 55 0.84 -1.49 -4.78
CA SER A 55 0.15 -0.40 -5.47
C SER A 55 -1.15 -0.03 -4.74
N ALA A 56 -1.92 -1.01 -4.31
CA ALA A 56 -3.14 -0.80 -3.53
C ALA A 56 -2.84 -0.12 -2.18
N ALA A 57 -1.76 -0.51 -1.50
CA ALA A 57 -1.33 0.15 -0.26
C ALA A 57 -0.97 1.62 -0.50
N LEU A 58 -0.24 1.94 -1.57
CA LEU A 58 0.09 3.32 -1.95
C LEU A 58 -1.17 4.13 -2.28
N ALA A 59 -2.08 3.58 -3.08
CA ALA A 59 -3.32 4.23 -3.47
C ALA A 59 -4.22 4.51 -2.26
N ALA A 60 -4.48 3.50 -1.44
CA ALA A 60 -5.31 3.61 -0.25
C ALA A 60 -4.75 4.61 0.76
N CYS A 61 -3.45 4.52 1.06
CA CYS A 61 -2.80 5.45 1.98
C CYS A 61 -2.86 6.89 1.47
N THR A 62 -2.66 7.11 0.17
CA THR A 62 -2.80 8.43 -0.45
C THR A 62 -4.22 8.97 -0.28
N ALA A 63 -5.23 8.17 -0.64
CA ALA A 63 -6.63 8.59 -0.52
C ALA A 63 -6.99 8.97 0.92
N MET A 64 -6.60 8.14 1.90
CA MET A 64 -6.82 8.43 3.32
C MET A 64 -6.12 9.72 3.77
N THR A 65 -4.89 9.96 3.30
CA THR A 65 -4.11 11.16 3.66
C THR A 65 -4.74 12.43 3.11
N LEU A 66 -5.21 12.40 1.85
CA LEU A 66 -5.92 13.53 1.24
C LEU A 66 -7.21 13.84 1.98
N LYS A 67 -7.99 12.81 2.30
CA LYS A 67 -9.24 12.96 3.05
C LYS A 67 -9.00 13.59 4.42
N LEU A 68 -8.05 13.06 5.17
CA LEU A 68 -7.70 13.56 6.49
C LEU A 68 -7.24 15.02 6.46
N TYR A 69 -6.43 15.40 5.46
CA TYR A 69 -5.99 16.78 5.28
C TYR A 69 -7.14 17.71 4.96
N ALA A 70 -8.00 17.33 4.01
CA ALA A 70 -9.16 18.13 3.62
C ALA A 70 -10.12 18.36 4.80
N ASP A 71 -10.40 17.31 5.59
CA ASP A 71 -11.25 17.41 6.77
C ASP A 71 -10.69 18.43 7.79
N ARG A 72 -9.38 18.42 8.02
CA ARG A 72 -8.72 19.37 8.92
C ARG A 72 -8.77 20.82 8.43
N LYS A 73 -8.75 21.00 7.10
CA LYS A 73 -8.88 22.33 6.48
C LYS A 73 -10.33 22.77 6.31
N GLY A 74 -11.30 21.94 6.64
CA GLY A 74 -12.70 22.19 6.38
C GLY A 74 -13.05 22.24 4.89
N TRP A 75 -12.27 21.53 4.05
CA TRP A 75 -12.48 21.47 2.63
C TRP A 75 -13.42 20.33 2.27
N THR A 76 -14.44 20.63 1.50
CA THR A 76 -15.28 19.62 0.86
C THR A 76 -14.65 19.23 -0.46
N LEU A 77 -14.13 18.01 -0.55
CA LEU A 77 -13.61 17.49 -1.81
C LEU A 77 -14.75 16.91 -2.66
N PRO A 78 -14.73 17.09 -3.99
CA PRO A 78 -15.55 16.29 -4.87
C PRO A 78 -15.17 14.81 -4.75
N PRO A 79 -16.00 13.87 -5.22
CA PRO A 79 -15.59 12.48 -5.34
C PRO A 79 -14.26 12.37 -6.08
N TYR A 80 -13.41 11.46 -5.64
CA TYR A 80 -12.09 11.28 -6.25
C TYR A 80 -11.64 9.83 -6.15
N SER A 81 -10.74 9.46 -7.05
CA SER A 81 -10.05 8.18 -7.05
C SER A 81 -8.53 8.38 -7.03
N VAL A 82 -7.85 7.40 -6.51
CA VAL A 82 -6.39 7.30 -6.58
C VAL A 82 -6.06 5.98 -7.24
N GLU A 83 -5.41 6.03 -8.37
CA GLU A 83 -4.85 4.89 -9.08
C GLU A 83 -3.34 4.83 -8.83
N ALA A 84 -2.80 3.64 -8.60
CA ALA A 84 -1.37 3.40 -8.55
C ALA A 84 -1.02 2.14 -9.31
N ALA A 85 0.10 2.16 -10.00
CA ALA A 85 0.61 1.03 -10.78
C ALA A 85 2.11 0.89 -10.57
N HIS A 86 2.59 -0.34 -10.63
CA HIS A 86 4.00 -0.69 -10.62
C HIS A 86 4.48 -1.07 -12.02
N SER A 87 5.71 -0.69 -12.34
CA SER A 87 6.41 -1.13 -13.54
C SER A 87 7.92 -1.19 -13.29
N ILE A 88 8.63 -1.89 -14.15
CA ILE A 88 10.10 -1.91 -14.15
C ILE A 88 10.58 -1.06 -15.31
N VAL A 89 11.33 -0.02 -15.00
CA VAL A 89 12.06 0.76 -16.01
C VAL A 89 13.30 -0.03 -16.37
N ALA A 90 13.45 -0.37 -17.65
CA ALA A 90 14.60 -1.12 -18.16
C ALA A 90 15.91 -0.38 -17.90
N ALA A 91 17.01 -1.15 -17.90
CA ALA A 91 18.35 -0.58 -17.84
C ALA A 91 18.56 0.45 -18.98
N SER A 92 19.20 1.55 -18.65
CA SER A 92 19.53 2.60 -19.61
C SER A 92 20.78 2.24 -20.41
N PRO A 93 20.91 2.69 -21.69
CA PRO A 93 22.09 2.50 -22.50
C PRO A 93 23.40 3.04 -21.90
N ASP A 94 23.31 4.00 -21.00
CA ASP A 94 24.40 4.60 -20.23
C ASP A 94 24.80 3.78 -18.97
N GLY A 95 24.20 2.59 -18.78
CA GLY A 95 24.60 1.63 -17.75
C GLY A 95 23.83 1.72 -16.43
N ALA A 96 22.79 2.55 -16.33
CA ALA A 96 21.94 2.53 -15.15
C ALA A 96 21.17 1.21 -15.06
N PRO A 97 21.13 0.55 -13.87
CA PRO A 97 20.41 -0.72 -13.69
C PRO A 97 18.90 -0.55 -13.84
N PRO A 98 18.17 -1.65 -14.06
CA PRO A 98 16.71 -1.63 -13.97
C PRO A 98 16.26 -1.13 -12.59
N ARG A 99 15.16 -0.41 -12.55
CA ARG A 99 14.59 0.10 -11.30
C ARG A 99 13.07 -0.02 -11.28
N ASP A 100 12.54 -0.22 -10.10
CA ASP A 100 11.11 -0.18 -9.87
C ASP A 100 10.58 1.25 -9.99
N LEU A 101 9.41 1.38 -10.59
CA LEU A 101 8.68 2.63 -10.73
C LEU A 101 7.23 2.42 -10.29
N PHE A 102 6.80 3.18 -9.30
CA PHE A 102 5.39 3.34 -8.98
C PHE A 102 4.87 4.64 -9.56
N THR A 103 3.84 4.56 -10.38
CA THR A 103 3.08 5.72 -10.85
C THR A 103 1.83 5.87 -10.01
N ARG A 104 1.38 7.11 -9.81
CA ARG A 104 0.15 7.42 -9.09
C ARG A 104 -0.58 8.54 -9.81
N GLN A 105 -1.89 8.34 -10.02
CA GLN A 105 -2.81 9.33 -10.57
C GLN A 105 -3.91 9.60 -9.56
N ILE A 106 -4.24 10.87 -9.35
CA ILE A 106 -5.36 11.33 -8.53
C ILE A 106 -6.33 12.02 -9.48
N ALA A 107 -7.58 11.54 -9.53
CA ALA A 107 -8.62 12.08 -10.38
C ALA A 107 -9.77 12.60 -9.51
N PHE A 108 -10.13 13.86 -9.67
CA PHE A 108 -11.28 14.48 -9.00
C PHE A 108 -12.45 14.60 -9.98
N GLU A 109 -13.65 14.21 -9.55
CA GLU A 109 -14.87 14.23 -10.38
C GLU A 109 -15.58 15.58 -10.36
N GLY A 110 -14.91 16.64 -9.99
CA GLY A 110 -15.45 17.98 -9.94
C GLY A 110 -14.38 19.06 -9.82
N PRO A 111 -14.75 20.32 -9.91
CA PRO A 111 -13.80 21.42 -9.86
C PRO A 111 -13.18 21.56 -8.47
N LEU A 112 -11.88 21.86 -8.46
CA LEU A 112 -11.13 22.33 -7.31
C LEU A 112 -10.53 23.70 -7.62
N ALA A 113 -10.33 24.51 -6.59
CA ALA A 113 -9.51 25.71 -6.77
C ALA A 113 -8.04 25.29 -7.06
N PRO A 114 -7.34 25.98 -7.97
CA PRO A 114 -5.97 25.62 -8.35
C PRO A 114 -5.03 25.50 -7.14
N GLU A 115 -5.19 26.33 -6.13
CA GLU A 115 -4.39 26.30 -4.90
C GLU A 115 -4.71 25.05 -4.05
N GLN A 116 -5.96 24.58 -4.07
CA GLN A 116 -6.36 23.34 -3.38
C GLN A 116 -5.76 22.13 -4.09
N GLU A 117 -5.84 22.11 -5.42
CA GLU A 117 -5.27 21.02 -6.22
C GLU A 117 -3.75 20.91 -6.00
N ALA A 118 -3.03 22.02 -6.14
CA ALA A 118 -1.59 22.06 -5.90
C ALA A 118 -1.23 21.59 -4.48
N LYS A 119 -1.99 22.01 -3.48
CA LYS A 119 -1.76 21.60 -2.10
C LYS A 119 -2.06 20.11 -1.87
N LEU A 120 -3.11 19.58 -2.47
CA LEU A 120 -3.43 18.15 -2.37
C LEU A 120 -2.35 17.27 -3.02
N LEU A 121 -1.74 17.70 -4.12
CA LEU A 121 -0.59 16.99 -4.72
C LEU A 121 0.61 16.99 -3.77
N GLU A 122 0.93 18.13 -3.15
CA GLU A 122 1.99 18.19 -2.13
C GLU A 122 1.71 17.24 -0.93
N ILE A 123 0.46 17.18 -0.48
CA ILE A 123 0.04 16.30 0.62
C ILE A 123 0.08 14.83 0.21
N ALA A 124 -0.22 14.49 -1.04
CA ALA A 124 -0.10 13.13 -1.54
C ALA A 124 1.33 12.58 -1.39
N ASP A 125 2.36 13.41 -1.58
CA ASP A 125 3.76 13.04 -1.39
C ASP A 125 4.15 12.85 0.08
N LYS A 126 3.36 13.36 1.00
CA LYS A 126 3.54 13.15 2.45
C LYS A 126 2.88 11.87 2.98
N CYS A 127 2.17 11.13 2.14
CA CYS A 127 1.57 9.84 2.51
C CYS A 127 2.66 8.91 3.12
N PRO A 128 2.42 8.29 4.28
CA PRO A 128 3.39 7.41 4.94
C PRO A 128 3.94 6.30 4.04
N VAL A 129 3.08 5.63 3.28
CA VAL A 129 3.51 4.56 2.34
C VAL A 129 4.40 5.14 1.25
N HIS A 130 4.06 6.30 0.64
CA HIS A 130 4.92 6.99 -0.32
C HIS A 130 6.31 7.25 0.29
N ARG A 131 6.36 7.84 1.48
CA ARG A 131 7.63 8.15 2.16
C ARG A 131 8.46 6.89 2.45
N THR A 132 7.82 5.79 2.79
CA THR A 132 8.49 4.51 3.01
C THR A 132 9.10 3.98 1.70
N LEU A 133 8.33 3.96 0.62
CA LEU A 133 8.80 3.49 -0.69
C LEU A 133 9.98 4.33 -1.22
N VAL A 134 9.89 5.66 -1.09
CA VAL A 134 10.95 6.59 -1.58
C VAL A 134 12.23 6.49 -0.75
N ARG A 135 12.11 6.35 0.58
CA ARG A 135 13.31 6.21 1.45
C ARG A 135 13.99 4.86 1.31
N GLY A 136 13.26 3.85 0.85
CA GLY A 136 13.67 2.46 0.98
C GLY A 136 13.52 1.95 2.42
N PHE A 137 13.80 0.67 2.62
CA PHE A 137 13.63 -0.03 3.88
C PHE A 137 14.60 -1.21 3.97
N GLU A 138 14.86 -1.64 5.19
CA GLU A 138 15.59 -2.87 5.47
C GLU A 138 14.61 -4.03 5.63
N ILE A 139 14.95 -5.20 5.12
CA ILE A 139 14.20 -6.44 5.29
C ILE A 139 15.06 -7.41 6.08
N VAL A 140 14.60 -7.78 7.26
CA VAL A 140 15.26 -8.78 8.10
C VAL A 140 14.46 -10.07 8.08
N THR A 141 15.09 -11.19 7.71
CA THR A 141 14.44 -12.49 7.59
C THR A 141 14.90 -13.42 8.70
N HIS A 142 13.96 -14.05 9.37
CA HIS A 142 14.22 -15.08 10.37
C HIS A 142 13.50 -16.39 10.00
N VAL A 143 14.12 -17.51 10.32
CA VAL A 143 13.48 -18.82 10.29
C VAL A 143 13.09 -19.19 11.71
N GLY A 144 11.82 -19.51 11.93
CA GLY A 144 11.32 -19.85 13.26
C GLY A 144 10.04 -20.68 13.20
N SER A 145 9.71 -21.35 14.30
CA SER A 145 8.45 -22.04 14.52
C SER A 145 7.57 -21.17 15.43
N GLY A 146 6.46 -20.65 14.92
CA GLY A 146 5.50 -19.84 15.69
C GLY A 146 5.31 -18.43 15.15
N ALA A 147 4.47 -17.64 15.82
CA ALA A 147 4.30 -16.23 15.50
C ALA A 147 5.63 -15.51 15.74
N ALA A 148 6.17 -14.90 14.70
CA ALA A 148 7.36 -14.07 14.82
C ALA A 148 7.07 -12.99 15.88
N GLN A 149 7.91 -12.93 16.90
CA GLN A 149 7.94 -11.77 17.80
C GLN A 149 8.59 -10.62 17.01
N MET A 150 7.84 -10.08 16.08
CA MET A 150 8.25 -8.88 15.40
C MET A 150 8.03 -7.71 16.35
N PRO A 151 8.99 -6.79 16.48
CA PRO A 151 8.72 -5.50 17.12
C PRO A 151 7.75 -4.73 16.23
N VAL A 152 6.48 -5.04 16.33
CA VAL A 152 5.44 -4.38 15.56
C VAL A 152 4.92 -3.24 16.40
N GLU A 153 5.23 -2.03 16.00
CA GLU A 153 4.52 -0.87 16.51
C GLU A 153 3.03 -0.99 16.19
N PRO A 154 2.14 -0.63 17.14
CA PRO A 154 0.71 -0.76 16.93
C PRO A 154 0.24 0.04 15.71
N ALA A 155 -0.89 -0.36 15.11
CA ALA A 155 -1.54 0.32 13.97
C ALA A 155 -1.75 1.84 14.18
N VAL A 156 -1.70 2.30 15.43
CA VAL A 156 -1.71 3.71 15.83
C VAL A 156 -0.56 4.52 15.23
N GLN A 157 0.58 3.87 14.89
CA GLN A 157 1.72 4.57 14.30
C GLN A 157 1.39 5.12 12.92
N HIS A 158 0.70 4.34 12.10
CA HIS A 158 0.28 4.80 10.78
C HIS A 158 -0.65 6.03 10.85
N GLU A 159 -1.58 6.03 11.80
CA GLU A 159 -2.46 7.17 12.04
C GLU A 159 -1.65 8.42 12.47
N ARG A 160 -0.72 8.25 13.41
CA ARG A 160 0.18 9.34 13.84
C ARG A 160 1.04 9.86 12.70
N ASP A 161 1.53 8.99 11.82
CA ASP A 161 2.35 9.39 10.66
C ASP A 161 1.54 10.17 9.64
N MET A 162 0.28 9.77 9.39
CA MET A 162 -0.64 10.56 8.56
C MET A 162 -0.95 11.89 9.21
N GLU A 163 -1.16 11.91 10.52
CA GLU A 163 -1.39 13.14 11.27
C GLU A 163 -0.19 14.09 11.20
N ALA A 164 1.02 13.58 11.37
CA ALA A 164 2.24 14.38 11.26
C ALA A 164 2.42 14.92 9.84
N ALA A 165 2.13 14.12 8.81
CA ALA A 165 2.18 14.54 7.41
C ALA A 165 1.24 15.71 7.10
N CYS A 166 0.09 15.77 7.78
CA CYS A 166 -0.92 16.81 7.58
C CYS A 166 -0.67 18.09 8.40
N ARG A 167 0.30 18.10 9.33
CA ARG A 167 0.63 19.30 10.16
C ARG A 167 1.61 20.25 9.47
N ALA A 168 2.31 19.76 8.48
CA ALA A 168 3.27 20.53 7.69
C ALA A 168 2.57 21.21 6.49
#